data_0626caa32733a76505665f1bd5631610
#
_entry.id   0626caa32733a76505665f1bd5631610
#
_cell.length_a   1.000
_cell.length_b   1.000
_cell.length_c   1.000
_cell.angle_alpha   90.00
_cell.angle_beta   90.00
_cell.angle_gamma   90.00
#
_symmetry.space_group_name_H-M   'P 1'
#
loop_
_entity.id
_entity.type
_entity.pdbx_description
1 polymer ?
#
loop_
_entity_poly.entity_id
_entity_poly.type
_entity_poly.pdbx_seq_one_letter_code
_entity_poly.pdbx_strand_id
1 'polypeptide(L)'
;MKNYYIIDFDSTFTQVEALDELARISLEGHPDQEKIYQQIEGYTNLAMEGKISFRESLAGRIKLLKANKSHLDKLVSHLKKKVSRSFSRNREFFNQNSDTAWIVSGGFKEFIIPVVTPYHIKKENIYANTFKFDQEGNIIGYDENNPLSDEGGKVKLLQELKIDGRIFGIGDGYSDFQLKESGLIEKFFAFTENIARQSVTEKADHVTPSFDEFLYVNHLPRAISYPKNRILCLIVGDVPEIAAHILKRDGFSIRIKDSFEEKYTKDVGMLLLGPDVDVSDEQLNRADKLKTIGFLGDIRGHISKNICNEKGIVVFDDKKGKKRNSEFIPRRMADFINNGDTDQSRNFPNLILPKLSKAHRLLHIHKNVPGVMAQINNIYAENNINIVAQFLMTRGEIGYAVTDLNVEYEKDLIKQLKKIDNTIKFRILY
;
A
#
# COMPACT_ATOMS: atom_id res chain seq x y z
N MET A 1 10.85 -13.51 -23.09
CA MET A 1 11.86 -12.59 -22.58
C MET A 1 11.73 -12.57 -21.06
N LYS A 2 12.83 -12.62 -20.32
CA LYS A 2 12.84 -12.67 -18.86
C LYS A 2 12.60 -11.27 -18.28
N ASN A 3 11.84 -11.16 -17.19
CA ASN A 3 11.61 -9.88 -16.51
C ASN A 3 12.55 -9.79 -15.32
N TYR A 4 13.22 -8.64 -15.17
CA TYR A 4 14.07 -8.30 -14.02
C TYR A 4 13.46 -7.13 -13.26
N TYR A 5 13.60 -7.18 -11.94
CA TYR A 5 13.02 -6.20 -11.02
C TYR A 5 14.12 -5.59 -10.18
N ILE A 6 14.47 -4.35 -10.49
CA ILE A 6 15.49 -3.57 -9.77
C ILE A 6 14.77 -2.81 -8.66
N ILE A 7 15.09 -3.13 -7.43
CA ILE A 7 14.39 -2.62 -6.25
C ILE A 7 15.39 -1.87 -5.39
N ASP A 8 15.05 -0.63 -5.04
CA ASP A 8 15.83 0.12 -4.06
C ASP A 8 15.61 -0.38 -2.64
N PHE A 9 16.54 -0.06 -1.72
CA PHE A 9 16.48 -0.53 -0.36
C PHE A 9 15.92 0.51 0.61
N ASP A 10 16.59 1.65 0.74
CA ASP A 10 16.22 2.70 1.68
C ASP A 10 14.88 3.34 1.27
N SER A 11 14.02 3.64 2.24
CA SER A 11 12.67 4.20 2.00
C SER A 11 11.78 3.43 1.01
N THR A 12 12.29 2.33 0.41
CA THR A 12 11.58 1.45 -0.53
C THR A 12 11.40 0.05 0.04
N PHE A 13 12.44 -0.81 0.05
CA PHE A 13 12.33 -2.14 0.68
C PHE A 13 12.18 -2.02 2.20
N THR A 14 12.87 -1.06 2.81
CA THR A 14 12.66 -0.65 4.21
C THR A 14 11.91 0.68 4.31
N GLN A 15 11.32 0.94 5.47
CA GLN A 15 10.53 2.14 5.75
C GLN A 15 11.38 3.37 6.08
N VAL A 16 12.70 3.21 6.20
CA VAL A 16 13.63 4.19 6.77
C VAL A 16 14.92 4.27 5.97
N GLU A 17 15.67 5.34 6.17
CA GLU A 17 17.05 5.52 5.69
C GLU A 17 18.01 4.81 6.66
N ALA A 18 18.66 3.74 6.20
CA ALA A 18 19.45 2.86 7.08
C ALA A 18 20.68 3.55 7.69
N LEU A 19 21.35 4.43 6.94
CA LEU A 19 22.50 5.19 7.48
C LEU A 19 22.08 6.16 8.58
N ASP A 20 20.92 6.79 8.47
CA ASP A 20 20.43 7.72 9.48
C ASP A 20 20.03 6.95 10.76
N GLU A 21 19.44 5.76 10.61
CA GLU A 21 19.17 4.85 11.73
C GLU A 21 20.47 4.32 12.39
N LEU A 22 21.51 4.01 11.59
CA LEU A 22 22.81 3.63 12.12
C LEU A 22 23.43 4.76 12.93
N ALA A 23 23.31 5.99 12.47
CA ALA A 23 23.76 7.17 13.20
C ALA A 23 23.05 7.30 14.55
N ARG A 24 21.73 7.15 14.59
CA ARG A 24 20.96 7.16 15.86
C ARG A 24 21.45 6.10 16.85
N ILE A 25 21.63 4.86 16.35
CA ILE A 25 22.09 3.73 17.17
C ILE A 25 23.53 3.95 17.70
N SER A 26 24.41 4.46 16.85
CA SER A 26 25.82 4.62 17.21
C SER A 26 26.11 5.83 18.09
N LEU A 27 25.23 6.82 18.08
CA LEU A 27 25.35 8.05 18.87
C LEU A 27 24.56 7.97 20.19
N GLU A 28 23.89 6.87 20.48
CA GLU A 28 23.11 6.70 21.72
C GLU A 28 23.98 6.93 22.95
N GLY A 29 23.62 7.95 23.77
CA GLY A 29 24.40 8.38 24.94
C GLY A 29 25.61 9.29 24.66
N HIS A 30 25.86 9.68 23.41
CA HIS A 30 26.93 10.64 23.08
C HIS A 30 26.51 12.07 23.47
N PRO A 31 27.40 12.89 24.10
CA PRO A 31 27.06 14.26 24.53
C PRO A 31 26.51 15.16 23.40
N ASP A 32 27.06 15.00 22.19
CA ASP A 32 26.68 15.80 21.02
C ASP A 32 25.74 15.03 20.06
N GLN A 33 25.03 14.02 20.55
CA GLN A 33 24.19 13.14 19.75
C GLN A 33 23.28 13.90 18.78
N GLU A 34 22.49 14.82 19.30
CA GLU A 34 21.50 15.57 18.52
C GLU A 34 22.16 16.43 17.43
N LYS A 35 23.25 17.12 17.78
CA LYS A 35 24.00 17.97 16.83
C LYS A 35 24.59 17.17 15.68
N ILE A 36 25.21 16.03 15.99
CA ILE A 36 25.82 15.16 14.97
C ILE A 36 24.73 14.55 14.09
N TYR A 37 23.64 14.11 14.69
CA TYR A 37 22.50 13.55 13.96
C TYR A 37 21.91 14.55 12.97
N GLN A 38 21.66 15.80 13.40
CA GLN A 38 21.17 16.87 12.52
C GLN A 38 22.14 17.18 11.37
N GLN A 39 23.44 17.08 11.58
CA GLN A 39 24.42 17.23 10.49
C GLN A 39 24.30 16.07 9.47
N ILE A 40 24.15 14.83 9.94
CA ILE A 40 24.00 13.65 9.07
C ILE A 40 22.71 13.75 8.25
N GLU A 41 21.59 14.07 8.90
CA GLU A 41 20.29 14.31 8.23
C GLU A 41 20.38 15.49 7.25
N GLY A 42 21.12 16.53 7.61
CA GLY A 42 21.41 17.67 6.73
C GLY A 42 22.12 17.26 5.43
N TYR A 43 23.12 16.38 5.50
CA TYR A 43 23.78 15.83 4.29
C TYR A 43 22.79 15.02 3.43
N THR A 44 21.94 14.21 4.06
CA THR A 44 20.90 13.44 3.36
C THR A 44 19.96 14.36 2.60
N ASN A 45 19.45 15.39 3.27
CA ASN A 45 18.50 16.35 2.68
C ASN A 45 19.13 17.16 1.54
N LEU A 46 20.35 17.66 1.72
CA LEU A 46 21.06 18.43 0.69
C LEU A 46 21.30 17.61 -0.59
N ALA A 47 21.64 16.32 -0.45
CA ALA A 47 21.80 15.43 -1.60
C ALA A 47 20.45 15.13 -2.28
N MET A 48 19.37 14.90 -1.49
CA MET A 48 18.02 14.67 -2.02
C MET A 48 17.47 15.88 -2.76
N GLU A 49 17.89 17.09 -2.38
CA GLU A 49 17.56 18.34 -3.06
C GLU A 49 18.47 18.65 -4.26
N GLY A 50 19.51 17.80 -4.49
CA GLY A 50 20.50 18.02 -5.57
C GLY A 50 21.47 19.18 -5.33
N LYS A 51 21.62 19.66 -4.08
CA LYS A 51 22.51 20.77 -3.72
C LYS A 51 23.95 20.33 -3.52
N ILE A 52 24.19 19.08 -3.20
CA ILE A 52 25.48 18.42 -3.14
C ILE A 52 25.41 17.08 -3.87
N SER A 53 26.56 16.55 -4.30
CA SER A 53 26.62 15.24 -4.94
C SER A 53 26.35 14.11 -3.93
N PHE A 54 25.92 12.96 -4.43
CA PHE A 54 25.74 11.76 -3.60
C PHE A 54 27.05 11.37 -2.90
N ARG A 55 28.17 11.44 -3.60
CA ARG A 55 29.51 11.14 -3.05
C ARG A 55 29.87 12.07 -1.89
N GLU A 56 29.65 13.37 -2.02
CA GLU A 56 29.90 14.33 -0.94
C GLU A 56 29.03 14.06 0.28
N SER A 57 27.77 13.77 0.06
CA SER A 57 26.84 13.41 1.14
C SER A 57 27.29 12.12 1.84
N LEU A 58 27.61 11.07 1.09
CA LEU A 58 28.04 9.80 1.64
C LEU A 58 29.34 9.95 2.47
N ALA A 59 30.34 10.63 1.92
CA ALA A 59 31.62 10.90 2.59
C ALA A 59 31.42 11.71 3.88
N GLY A 60 30.58 12.76 3.83
CA GLY A 60 30.26 13.61 4.99
C GLY A 60 29.58 12.81 6.10
N ARG A 61 28.60 11.99 5.76
CA ARG A 61 27.88 11.13 6.72
C ARG A 61 28.79 10.08 7.36
N ILE A 62 29.59 9.37 6.56
CA ILE A 62 30.51 8.34 7.05
C ILE A 62 31.56 8.95 7.99
N LYS A 63 32.08 10.15 7.70
CA LYS A 63 33.05 10.86 8.55
C LYS A 63 32.48 11.20 9.94
N LEU A 64 31.19 11.49 10.00
CA LEU A 64 30.48 11.81 11.26
C LEU A 64 30.01 10.54 12.01
N LEU A 65 29.95 9.42 11.34
CA LEU A 65 29.43 8.17 11.90
C LEU A 65 30.43 7.59 12.93
N LYS A 66 29.92 7.31 14.14
CA LYS A 66 30.71 6.69 15.24
C LYS A 66 30.33 5.22 15.41
N ALA A 67 30.22 4.48 14.31
CA ALA A 67 29.66 3.13 14.29
C ALA A 67 30.73 2.04 14.17
N ASN A 68 30.40 0.85 14.66
CA ASN A 68 31.18 -0.37 14.57
C ASN A 68 30.27 -1.57 14.25
N LYS A 69 30.85 -2.77 14.15
CA LYS A 69 30.12 -4.01 13.82
C LYS A 69 28.97 -4.30 14.78
N SER A 70 29.09 -4.01 16.09
CA SER A 70 28.00 -4.27 17.04
C SER A 70 26.80 -3.34 16.81
N HIS A 71 27.03 -2.10 16.34
CA HIS A 71 25.96 -1.20 15.94
C HIS A 71 25.27 -1.66 14.66
N LEU A 72 26.01 -2.30 13.74
CA LEU A 72 25.40 -2.93 12.54
C LEU A 72 24.47 -4.08 12.91
N ASP A 73 24.82 -4.92 13.89
CA ASP A 73 23.95 -6.01 14.36
C ASP A 73 22.64 -5.47 14.96
N LYS A 74 22.71 -4.39 15.73
CA LYS A 74 21.54 -3.68 16.26
C LYS A 74 20.70 -3.08 15.11
N LEU A 75 21.35 -2.44 14.14
CA LEU A 75 20.70 -1.88 12.97
C LEU A 75 19.95 -2.97 12.17
N VAL A 76 20.60 -4.08 11.86
CA VAL A 76 20.00 -5.22 11.17
C VAL A 76 18.75 -5.71 11.88
N SER A 77 18.82 -5.84 13.22
CA SER A 77 17.69 -6.25 14.05
C SER A 77 16.54 -5.25 13.99
N HIS A 78 16.86 -3.95 13.92
CA HIS A 78 15.89 -2.87 13.76
C HIS A 78 15.27 -2.87 12.36
N LEU A 79 16.08 -2.93 11.30
CA LEU A 79 15.63 -2.91 9.90
C LEU A 79 14.74 -4.10 9.55
N LYS A 80 14.99 -5.29 10.10
CA LYS A 80 14.11 -6.46 9.93
C LYS A 80 12.66 -6.20 10.40
N LYS A 81 12.46 -5.31 11.38
CA LYS A 81 11.13 -4.88 11.85
C LYS A 81 10.56 -3.73 11.03
N LYS A 82 11.41 -3.08 10.22
CA LYS A 82 11.09 -1.92 9.39
C LYS A 82 10.98 -2.24 7.90
N VAL A 83 10.90 -3.50 7.50
CA VAL A 83 10.58 -3.85 6.11
C VAL A 83 9.21 -3.30 5.75
N SER A 84 9.09 -2.71 4.56
CA SER A 84 7.84 -2.15 4.06
C SER A 84 6.73 -3.21 4.08
N ARG A 85 5.55 -2.83 4.56
CA ARG A 85 4.48 -3.79 4.86
C ARG A 85 4.03 -4.58 3.63
N SER A 86 3.99 -3.91 2.48
CA SER A 86 3.59 -4.56 1.23
C SER A 86 4.64 -5.53 0.70
N PHE A 87 5.93 -5.27 0.88
CA PHE A 87 7.00 -6.24 0.58
C PHE A 87 6.92 -7.43 1.52
N SER A 88 6.81 -7.18 2.82
CA SER A 88 6.71 -8.23 3.83
C SER A 88 5.53 -9.18 3.58
N ARG A 89 4.42 -8.66 3.11
CA ARG A 89 3.21 -9.43 2.77
C ARG A 89 3.38 -10.28 1.51
N ASN A 90 4.09 -9.76 0.51
CA ASN A 90 4.26 -10.41 -0.79
C ASN A 90 5.57 -11.21 -0.91
N ARG A 91 5.99 -11.89 0.14
CA ARG A 91 7.25 -12.69 0.16
C ARG A 91 7.31 -13.72 -0.96
N GLU A 92 6.16 -14.28 -1.32
CA GLU A 92 6.08 -15.31 -2.37
C GLU A 92 6.52 -14.78 -3.74
N PHE A 93 6.32 -13.50 -4.03
CA PHE A 93 6.89 -12.87 -5.23
C PHE A 93 8.41 -13.03 -5.30
N PHE A 94 9.10 -12.80 -4.20
CA PHE A 94 10.56 -12.90 -4.16
C PHE A 94 11.04 -14.35 -4.26
N ASN A 95 10.29 -15.30 -3.66
CA ASN A 95 10.57 -16.72 -3.79
C ASN A 95 10.49 -17.16 -5.26
N GLN A 96 9.43 -16.76 -5.96
CA GLN A 96 9.22 -17.10 -7.39
C GLN A 96 10.17 -16.36 -8.33
N ASN A 97 10.69 -15.19 -7.94
CA ASN A 97 11.58 -14.35 -8.74
C ASN A 97 12.99 -14.22 -8.13
N SER A 98 13.45 -15.22 -7.38
CA SER A 98 14.74 -15.18 -6.69
C SER A 98 15.96 -14.94 -7.61
N ASP A 99 15.85 -15.30 -8.88
CA ASP A 99 16.89 -15.08 -9.90
C ASP A 99 16.82 -13.70 -10.54
N THR A 100 15.71 -13.00 -10.41
CA THR A 100 15.41 -11.78 -11.17
C THR A 100 15.01 -10.60 -10.33
N ALA A 101 14.73 -10.78 -9.04
CA ALA A 101 14.55 -9.69 -8.09
C ALA A 101 15.91 -9.28 -7.53
N TRP A 102 16.35 -8.08 -7.85
CA TRP A 102 17.65 -7.55 -7.49
C TRP A 102 17.49 -6.33 -6.59
N ILE A 103 18.35 -6.22 -5.58
CA ILE A 103 18.48 -5.00 -4.78
C ILE A 103 19.63 -4.18 -5.33
N VAL A 104 19.37 -2.93 -5.69
CA VAL A 104 20.38 -1.98 -6.16
C VAL A 104 20.24 -0.70 -5.34
N SER A 105 21.20 -0.46 -4.44
CA SER A 105 21.09 0.59 -3.43
C SER A 105 22.41 1.32 -3.22
N GLY A 106 22.35 2.62 -2.90
CA GLY A 106 23.46 3.39 -2.37
C GLY A 106 23.81 3.06 -0.91
N GLY A 107 23.05 2.18 -0.25
CA GLY A 107 23.32 1.66 1.09
C GLY A 107 24.46 0.64 1.12
N PHE A 108 24.58 -0.16 2.20
CA PHE A 108 25.73 -1.04 2.44
C PHE A 108 25.33 -2.51 2.60
N LYS A 109 26.11 -3.40 2.01
CA LYS A 109 25.89 -4.86 2.01
C LYS A 109 25.81 -5.43 3.41
N GLU A 110 26.54 -4.87 4.37
CA GLU A 110 26.64 -5.36 5.74
C GLU A 110 25.29 -5.36 6.47
N PHE A 111 24.41 -4.41 6.16
CA PHE A 111 23.05 -4.41 6.70
C PHE A 111 21.98 -4.83 5.70
N ILE A 112 22.18 -4.63 4.40
CA ILE A 112 21.20 -5.00 3.37
C ILE A 112 21.06 -6.52 3.27
N ILE A 113 22.18 -7.26 3.13
CA ILE A 113 22.18 -8.71 2.95
C ILE A 113 21.38 -9.44 4.05
N PRO A 114 21.63 -9.21 5.36
CA PRO A 114 20.91 -9.90 6.41
C PRO A 114 19.41 -9.56 6.48
N VAL A 115 19.00 -8.44 5.91
CA VAL A 115 17.59 -8.01 5.89
C VAL A 115 16.83 -8.64 4.72
N VAL A 116 17.43 -8.71 3.53
CA VAL A 116 16.72 -9.11 2.30
C VAL A 116 16.85 -10.60 1.97
N THR A 117 17.92 -11.29 2.41
CA THR A 117 18.09 -12.73 2.15
C THR A 117 16.98 -13.62 2.75
N PRO A 118 16.36 -13.28 3.91
CA PRO A 118 15.17 -14.00 4.38
C PRO A 118 13.96 -13.90 3.44
N TYR A 119 14.00 -13.01 2.45
CA TYR A 119 12.99 -12.88 1.38
C TYR A 119 13.39 -13.63 0.11
N HIS A 120 14.30 -14.58 0.18
CA HIS A 120 14.81 -15.38 -0.95
C HIS A 120 15.56 -14.58 -2.02
N ILE A 121 15.92 -13.33 -1.75
CA ILE A 121 16.80 -12.56 -2.64
C ILE A 121 18.22 -13.11 -2.49
N LYS A 122 18.81 -13.55 -3.59
CA LYS A 122 20.15 -14.16 -3.62
C LYS A 122 21.22 -13.11 -3.34
N LYS A 123 22.31 -13.50 -2.66
CA LYS A 123 23.41 -12.59 -2.34
C LYS A 123 24.07 -11.98 -3.57
N GLU A 124 24.18 -12.74 -4.65
CA GLU A 124 24.70 -12.30 -5.94
C GLU A 124 23.81 -11.28 -6.64
N ASN A 125 22.56 -11.16 -6.24
CA ASN A 125 21.61 -10.19 -6.76
C ASN A 125 21.51 -8.93 -5.87
N ILE A 126 22.44 -8.74 -4.94
CA ILE A 126 22.47 -7.59 -4.03
C ILE A 126 23.69 -6.71 -4.37
N TYR A 127 23.42 -5.58 -4.97
CA TYR A 127 24.39 -4.57 -5.35
C TYR A 127 24.26 -3.38 -4.42
N ALA A 128 25.33 -3.13 -3.65
CA ALA A 128 25.39 -2.06 -2.65
C ALA A 128 26.84 -1.74 -2.33
N ASN A 129 27.07 -0.65 -1.61
CA ASN A 129 28.39 -0.29 -1.12
C ASN A 129 28.90 -1.29 -0.06
N THR A 130 30.16 -1.15 0.34
CA THR A 130 30.79 -1.98 1.36
C THR A 130 31.61 -1.08 2.30
N PHE A 131 31.46 -1.27 3.60
CA PHE A 131 32.25 -0.55 4.61
C PHE A 131 33.72 -1.01 4.65
N LYS A 132 34.59 -0.12 5.05
CA LYS A 132 35.96 -0.43 5.48
C LYS A 132 36.04 -0.38 7.00
N PHE A 133 36.66 -1.38 7.60
CA PHE A 133 36.78 -1.53 9.05
C PHE A 133 38.25 -1.47 9.48
N ASP A 134 38.48 -0.93 10.66
CA ASP A 134 39.79 -1.08 11.34
C ASP A 134 39.86 -2.47 12.02
N GLN A 135 41.03 -2.71 12.71
CA GLN A 135 41.26 -3.97 13.44
C GLN A 135 40.28 -4.18 14.60
N GLU A 136 39.74 -3.10 15.16
CA GLU A 136 38.80 -3.11 16.27
C GLU A 136 37.34 -3.26 15.79
N GLY A 137 37.10 -3.24 14.48
CA GLY A 137 35.78 -3.36 13.86
C GLY A 137 35.01 -2.05 13.77
N ASN A 138 35.68 -0.91 13.94
CA ASN A 138 35.05 0.39 13.73
C ASN A 138 34.96 0.70 12.23
N ILE A 139 33.93 1.40 11.82
CA ILE A 139 33.76 1.87 10.45
C ILE A 139 34.70 3.08 10.25
N ILE A 140 35.66 2.93 9.32
CA ILE A 140 36.63 3.97 8.99
C ILE A 140 36.43 4.55 7.57
N GLY A 141 35.51 4.02 6.79
CA GLY A 141 35.28 4.46 5.43
C GLY A 141 34.45 3.42 4.64
N TYR A 142 34.51 3.52 3.33
CA TYR A 142 33.82 2.63 2.42
C TYR A 142 34.67 2.39 1.14
N ASP A 143 34.24 1.46 0.30
CA ASP A 143 34.91 1.23 -0.99
C ASP A 143 34.50 2.30 -2.00
N GLU A 144 35.38 3.27 -2.22
CA GLU A 144 35.19 4.39 -3.14
C GLU A 144 35.26 3.99 -4.63
N ASN A 145 35.74 2.78 -4.95
CA ASN A 145 35.75 2.27 -6.31
C ASN A 145 34.43 1.64 -6.74
N ASN A 146 33.53 1.41 -5.78
CA ASN A 146 32.19 0.90 -6.10
C ASN A 146 31.38 1.98 -6.83
N PRO A 147 30.86 1.72 -8.04
CA PRO A 147 30.07 2.72 -8.78
C PRO A 147 28.88 3.26 -7.98
N LEU A 148 28.29 2.45 -7.09
CA LEU A 148 27.16 2.86 -6.24
C LEU A 148 27.53 3.87 -5.15
N SER A 149 28.82 4.19 -4.98
CA SER A 149 29.28 5.27 -4.10
C SER A 149 29.31 6.65 -4.77
N ASP A 150 28.97 6.72 -6.06
CA ASP A 150 29.09 7.93 -6.88
C ASP A 150 27.75 8.35 -7.50
N GLU A 151 27.71 9.56 -8.04
CA GLU A 151 26.62 10.10 -8.81
C GLU A 151 26.34 9.21 -10.05
N GLY A 152 25.05 8.93 -10.31
CA GLY A 152 24.66 8.04 -11.40
C GLY A 152 25.13 6.59 -11.26
N GLY A 153 25.53 6.17 -10.07
CA GLY A 153 26.12 4.85 -9.82
C GLY A 153 25.21 3.69 -10.19
N LYS A 154 23.89 3.81 -9.98
CA LYS A 154 22.92 2.79 -10.41
C LYS A 154 22.91 2.60 -11.94
N VAL A 155 23.02 3.70 -12.68
CA VAL A 155 23.11 3.68 -14.16
C VAL A 155 24.40 3.00 -14.61
N LYS A 156 25.57 3.40 -14.05
CA LYS A 156 26.85 2.79 -14.35
C LYS A 156 26.83 1.29 -14.10
N LEU A 157 26.33 0.87 -12.95
CA LEU A 157 26.21 -0.55 -12.59
C LEU A 157 25.36 -1.35 -13.61
N LEU A 158 24.17 -0.86 -13.95
CA LEU A 158 23.30 -1.59 -14.89
C LEU A 158 23.89 -1.68 -16.30
N GLN A 159 24.65 -0.67 -16.74
CA GLN A 159 25.40 -0.71 -18.01
C GLN A 159 26.47 -1.79 -18.01
N GLU A 160 27.18 -1.99 -16.89
CA GLU A 160 28.19 -3.03 -16.72
C GLU A 160 27.58 -4.44 -16.71
N LEU A 161 26.40 -4.61 -16.08
CA LEU A 161 25.74 -5.89 -15.91
C LEU A 161 25.14 -6.46 -17.22
N LYS A 162 24.87 -5.61 -18.22
CA LYS A 162 24.36 -5.99 -19.56
C LYS A 162 23.23 -7.03 -19.51
N ILE A 163 22.17 -6.71 -18.75
CA ILE A 163 21.06 -7.62 -18.50
C ILE A 163 20.29 -7.87 -19.80
N ASP A 164 20.16 -9.15 -20.19
CA ASP A 164 19.32 -9.57 -21.31
C ASP A 164 17.89 -9.86 -20.82
N GLY A 165 17.00 -8.89 -20.95
CA GLY A 165 15.61 -8.99 -20.51
C GLY A 165 14.92 -7.65 -20.39
N ARG A 166 13.64 -7.71 -20.00
CA ARG A 166 12.86 -6.50 -19.66
C ARG A 166 13.15 -6.12 -18.22
N ILE A 167 13.50 -4.88 -17.98
CA ILE A 167 13.89 -4.40 -16.64
C ILE A 167 12.85 -3.41 -16.15
N PHE A 168 12.38 -3.62 -14.91
CA PHE A 168 11.45 -2.74 -14.20
C PHE A 168 12.14 -2.19 -12.96
N GLY A 169 12.13 -0.86 -12.81
CA GLY A 169 12.71 -0.17 -11.64
C GLY A 169 11.64 0.20 -10.61
N ILE A 170 11.91 -0.03 -9.34
CA ILE A 170 11.04 0.31 -8.20
C ILE A 170 11.89 1.06 -7.18
N GLY A 171 11.56 2.30 -6.90
CA GLY A 171 12.28 3.13 -5.94
C GLY A 171 11.52 4.42 -5.61
N ASP A 172 11.98 5.17 -4.62
CA ASP A 172 11.38 6.42 -4.18
C ASP A 172 12.23 7.65 -4.55
N GLY A 173 13.49 7.42 -5.00
CA GLY A 173 14.50 8.44 -5.25
C GLY A 173 14.71 8.82 -6.72
N TYR A 174 15.35 9.99 -6.92
CA TYR A 174 15.71 10.43 -8.26
C TYR A 174 16.78 9.51 -8.91
N SER A 175 17.68 8.93 -8.12
CA SER A 175 18.69 7.97 -8.60
C SER A 175 18.07 6.71 -9.21
N ASP A 176 16.86 6.33 -8.79
CA ASP A 176 16.08 5.22 -9.37
C ASP A 176 15.46 5.64 -10.69
N PHE A 177 14.90 6.86 -10.73
CA PHE A 177 14.36 7.43 -11.96
C PHE A 177 15.43 7.61 -13.05
N GLN A 178 16.66 7.92 -12.72
CA GLN A 178 17.78 8.01 -13.67
C GLN A 178 17.96 6.72 -14.49
N LEU A 179 17.61 5.56 -13.97
CA LEU A 179 17.61 4.31 -14.74
C LEU A 179 16.62 4.34 -15.92
N LYS A 180 15.47 5.00 -15.74
CA LYS A 180 14.49 5.22 -16.81
C LYS A 180 14.98 6.28 -17.79
N GLU A 181 15.49 7.39 -17.28
CA GLU A 181 16.02 8.49 -18.07
C GLU A 181 17.19 8.05 -18.97
N SER A 182 18.01 7.11 -18.50
CA SER A 182 19.11 6.50 -19.28
C SER A 182 18.66 5.47 -20.32
N GLY A 183 17.38 5.10 -20.33
CA GLY A 183 16.83 4.09 -21.24
C GLY A 183 17.18 2.63 -20.89
N LEU A 184 17.78 2.38 -19.73
CA LEU A 184 18.18 1.04 -19.28
C LEU A 184 17.02 0.20 -18.77
N ILE A 185 15.94 0.82 -18.31
CA ILE A 185 14.75 0.13 -17.83
C ILE A 185 13.52 0.48 -18.66
N GLU A 186 12.60 -0.47 -18.78
CA GLU A 186 11.37 -0.30 -19.57
C GLU A 186 10.38 0.63 -18.87
N LYS A 187 10.18 0.42 -17.56
CA LYS A 187 9.28 1.23 -16.73
C LYS A 187 9.88 1.51 -15.37
N PHE A 188 9.61 2.70 -14.87
CA PHE A 188 9.92 3.13 -13.51
C PHE A 188 8.66 3.28 -12.67
N PHE A 189 8.63 2.65 -11.51
CA PHE A 189 7.56 2.67 -10.54
C PHE A 189 7.99 3.47 -9.30
N ALA A 190 7.47 4.68 -9.16
CA ALA A 190 7.74 5.50 -7.98
C ALA A 190 7.02 4.92 -6.76
N PHE A 191 7.78 4.31 -5.86
CA PHE A 191 7.26 3.69 -4.65
C PHE A 191 6.96 4.76 -3.58
N THR A 192 5.71 4.85 -3.13
CA THR A 192 5.25 5.92 -2.24
C THR A 192 4.60 5.42 -0.94
N GLU A 193 4.79 4.14 -0.58
CA GLU A 193 4.26 3.59 0.69
C GLU A 193 4.86 4.28 1.90
N ASN A 194 6.15 4.63 1.85
CA ASN A 194 6.89 5.18 2.97
C ASN A 194 7.09 6.70 2.82
N ILE A 195 7.48 7.14 1.64
CA ILE A 195 7.70 8.55 1.33
C ILE A 195 7.25 8.85 -0.10
N ALA A 196 6.69 10.02 -0.34
CA ALA A 196 6.30 10.49 -1.66
C ALA A 196 7.08 11.77 -2.00
N ARG A 197 8.01 11.68 -2.98
CA ARG A 197 8.77 12.82 -3.48
C ARG A 197 8.13 13.32 -4.77
N GLN A 198 7.63 14.55 -4.76
CA GLN A 198 6.92 15.14 -5.91
C GLN A 198 7.77 15.11 -7.18
N SER A 199 9.06 15.48 -7.09
CA SER A 199 10.00 15.49 -8.23
C SER A 199 10.20 14.11 -8.89
N VAL A 200 9.91 13.03 -8.17
CA VAL A 200 10.02 11.64 -8.65
C VAL A 200 8.67 11.14 -9.16
N THR A 201 7.60 11.42 -8.41
CA THR A 201 6.25 10.95 -8.77
C THR A 201 5.69 11.61 -10.02
N GLU A 202 6.12 12.83 -10.35
CA GLU A 202 5.73 13.54 -11.58
C GLU A 202 6.37 12.95 -12.85
N LYS A 203 7.52 12.29 -12.70
CA LYS A 203 8.30 11.74 -13.82
C LYS A 203 8.14 10.22 -14.00
N ALA A 204 7.59 9.54 -13.01
CA ALA A 204 7.46 8.08 -13.02
C ALA A 204 6.41 7.61 -14.04
N ASP A 205 6.65 6.46 -14.67
CA ASP A 205 5.65 5.79 -15.50
C ASP A 205 4.42 5.38 -14.69
N HIS A 206 4.60 5.07 -13.38
CA HIS A 206 3.50 4.74 -12.48
C HIS A 206 3.82 5.12 -11.02
N VAL A 207 2.85 5.68 -10.32
CA VAL A 207 2.96 5.94 -8.88
C VAL A 207 2.40 4.74 -8.11
N THR A 208 3.25 4.14 -7.28
CA THR A 208 3.02 2.86 -6.63
C THR A 208 2.89 3.04 -5.12
N PRO A 209 1.67 3.25 -4.58
CA PRO A 209 1.46 3.47 -3.15
C PRO A 209 1.71 2.23 -2.28
N SER A 210 1.96 1.08 -2.89
CA SER A 210 2.35 -0.16 -2.24
C SER A 210 2.89 -1.14 -3.28
N PHE A 211 3.62 -2.15 -2.84
CA PHE A 211 4.09 -3.22 -3.73
C PHE A 211 2.93 -4.05 -4.32
N ASP A 212 1.78 -4.10 -3.64
CA ASP A 212 0.58 -4.73 -4.19
C ASP A 212 0.11 -4.04 -5.48
N GLU A 213 0.23 -2.71 -5.56
CA GLU A 213 -0.09 -1.95 -6.78
C GLU A 213 0.86 -2.31 -7.92
N PHE A 214 2.17 -2.37 -7.63
CA PHE A 214 3.16 -2.83 -8.61
C PHE A 214 2.81 -4.22 -9.17
N LEU A 215 2.49 -5.17 -8.28
CA LEU A 215 2.11 -6.53 -8.68
C LEU A 215 0.81 -6.53 -9.49
N TYR A 216 -0.13 -5.67 -9.12
CA TYR A 216 -1.41 -5.55 -9.81
C TYR A 216 -1.25 -5.06 -11.25
N VAL A 217 -0.58 -3.93 -11.47
CA VAL A 217 -0.44 -3.33 -12.81
C VAL A 217 0.43 -4.17 -13.75
N ASN A 218 1.31 -5.01 -13.19
CA ASN A 218 2.13 -5.94 -13.96
C ASN A 218 1.51 -7.35 -14.07
N HIS A 219 0.27 -7.55 -13.62
CA HIS A 219 -0.47 -8.82 -13.66
C HIS A 219 0.25 -9.97 -12.95
N LEU A 220 0.98 -9.67 -11.89
CA LEU A 220 1.73 -10.61 -11.09
C LEU A 220 0.90 -11.14 -9.90
N PRO A 221 1.15 -12.38 -9.43
CA PRO A 221 0.48 -12.91 -8.25
C PRO A 221 0.71 -12.04 -7.01
N ARG A 222 -0.32 -11.85 -6.21
CA ARG A 222 -0.30 -11.08 -4.97
C ARG A 222 -0.72 -11.96 -3.81
N ALA A 223 -0.14 -11.70 -2.64
CA ALA A 223 -0.46 -12.43 -1.41
C ALA A 223 -1.93 -12.27 -1.03
N ILE A 224 -2.49 -11.09 -1.26
CA ILE A 224 -3.87 -10.75 -0.91
C ILE A 224 -4.45 -9.84 -2.00
N SER A 225 -5.75 -9.96 -2.26
CA SER A 225 -6.44 -8.96 -3.09
C SER A 225 -6.33 -7.60 -2.39
N TYR A 226 -5.72 -6.65 -3.06
CA TYR A 226 -5.60 -5.27 -2.60
C TYR A 226 -6.98 -4.62 -2.53
N PRO A 227 -7.38 -4.00 -1.48
CA PRO A 227 -6.76 -3.70 -0.17
C PRO A 227 -7.36 -4.51 1.00
N LYS A 228 -7.74 -5.77 0.84
CA LYS A 228 -8.49 -6.58 1.83
C LYS A 228 -7.84 -6.66 3.21
N ASN A 229 -6.53 -6.84 3.27
CA ASN A 229 -5.80 -7.02 4.53
C ASN A 229 -5.79 -5.80 5.45
N ARG A 230 -6.20 -4.63 4.97
CA ARG A 230 -6.35 -3.40 5.77
C ARG A 230 -7.75 -3.23 6.32
N ILE A 231 -8.67 -4.12 5.95
CA ILE A 231 -10.06 -4.05 6.39
C ILE A 231 -10.23 -4.98 7.58
N LEU A 232 -10.49 -4.37 8.73
CA LEU A 232 -10.85 -5.08 9.92
C LEU A 232 -12.34 -5.44 9.85
N CYS A 233 -12.66 -6.74 9.95
CA CYS A 233 -14.00 -7.23 10.21
C CYS A 233 -14.13 -7.55 11.71
N LEU A 234 -14.99 -6.83 12.40
CA LEU A 234 -15.39 -7.14 13.75
C LEU A 234 -16.62 -8.04 13.70
N ILE A 235 -16.54 -9.18 14.38
CA ILE A 235 -17.64 -10.14 14.56
C ILE A 235 -18.13 -10.00 15.99
N VAL A 236 -19.43 -9.79 16.16
CA VAL A 236 -20.04 -9.56 17.47
C VAL A 236 -21.25 -10.46 17.69
N GLY A 237 -21.33 -11.05 18.87
CA GLY A 237 -22.44 -11.93 19.28
C GLY A 237 -22.32 -13.36 18.75
N ASP A 238 -23.46 -14.06 18.72
CA ASP A 238 -23.53 -15.46 18.27
C ASP A 238 -23.47 -15.55 16.74
N VAL A 239 -22.25 -15.79 16.24
CA VAL A 239 -21.97 -15.93 14.79
C VAL A 239 -21.28 -17.26 14.56
N PRO A 240 -21.79 -18.13 13.68
CA PRO A 240 -21.19 -19.41 13.37
C PRO A 240 -19.73 -19.29 12.90
N GLU A 241 -18.86 -20.18 13.35
CA GLU A 241 -17.43 -20.18 12.99
C GLU A 241 -17.15 -20.18 11.50
N ILE A 242 -18.02 -20.83 10.70
CA ILE A 242 -17.90 -20.85 9.24
C ILE A 242 -17.91 -19.45 8.63
N ALA A 243 -18.64 -18.49 9.21
CA ALA A 243 -18.67 -17.10 8.75
C ALA A 243 -17.32 -16.41 8.92
N ALA A 244 -16.69 -16.58 10.09
CA ALA A 244 -15.33 -16.08 10.36
C ALA A 244 -14.31 -16.75 9.43
N HIS A 245 -14.43 -18.05 9.19
CA HIS A 245 -13.53 -18.81 8.32
C HIS A 245 -13.58 -18.30 6.88
N ILE A 246 -14.78 -18.05 6.33
CA ILE A 246 -14.95 -17.50 4.97
C ILE A 246 -14.25 -16.14 4.84
N LEU A 247 -14.51 -15.23 5.76
CA LEU A 247 -13.91 -13.89 5.72
C LEU A 247 -12.40 -13.93 5.89
N LYS A 248 -11.89 -14.79 6.78
CA LYS A 248 -10.44 -14.98 6.97
C LYS A 248 -9.79 -15.57 5.72
N ARG A 249 -10.39 -16.58 5.10
CA ARG A 249 -9.93 -17.15 3.83
C ARG A 249 -9.86 -16.12 2.72
N ASP A 250 -10.81 -15.18 2.69
CA ASP A 250 -10.83 -14.07 1.74
C ASP A 250 -9.83 -12.94 2.11
N GLY A 251 -9.01 -13.10 3.15
CA GLY A 251 -7.91 -12.20 3.50
C GLY A 251 -8.28 -11.04 4.42
N PHE A 252 -9.48 -11.05 5.04
CA PHE A 252 -9.86 -10.02 6.01
C PHE A 252 -9.23 -10.27 7.38
N SER A 253 -8.89 -9.18 8.08
CA SER A 253 -8.49 -9.24 9.50
C SER A 253 -9.72 -9.42 10.38
N ILE A 254 -9.77 -10.49 11.17
CA ILE A 254 -10.94 -10.82 11.99
C ILE A 254 -10.65 -10.54 13.46
N ARG A 255 -11.59 -9.88 14.13
CA ARG A 255 -11.68 -9.80 15.60
C ARG A 255 -13.06 -10.26 16.04
N ILE A 256 -13.14 -11.10 17.04
CA ILE A 256 -14.38 -11.59 17.64
C ILE A 256 -14.52 -10.94 19.02
N LYS A 257 -15.71 -10.42 19.32
CA LYS A 257 -16.04 -9.75 20.57
C LYS A 257 -17.48 -10.06 20.98
N ASP A 258 -17.76 -9.98 22.27
CA ASP A 258 -19.11 -10.18 22.79
C ASP A 258 -20.02 -8.97 22.54
N SER A 259 -19.43 -7.75 22.45
CA SER A 259 -20.13 -6.49 22.22
C SER A 259 -19.40 -5.56 21.28
N PHE A 260 -20.16 -4.66 20.63
CA PHE A 260 -19.59 -3.59 19.80
C PHE A 260 -19.31 -2.36 20.66
N GLU A 261 -18.13 -2.31 21.28
CA GLU A 261 -17.71 -1.21 22.12
C GLU A 261 -17.22 0.00 21.31
N GLU A 262 -17.33 1.18 21.88
CA GLU A 262 -16.95 2.46 21.26
C GLU A 262 -15.48 2.48 20.76
N LYS A 263 -14.56 1.87 21.50
CA LYS A 263 -13.13 1.78 21.12
C LYS A 263 -12.86 1.11 19.77
N TYR A 264 -13.81 0.32 19.25
CA TYR A 264 -13.68 -0.37 17.96
C TYR A 264 -14.22 0.44 16.79
N THR A 265 -15.04 1.47 17.01
CA THR A 265 -15.72 2.24 15.96
C THR A 265 -14.75 2.88 14.97
N LYS A 266 -13.59 3.39 15.44
CA LYS A 266 -12.61 4.10 14.59
C LYS A 266 -11.92 3.24 13.56
N ASP A 267 -11.78 1.92 13.79
CA ASP A 267 -10.96 1.04 12.97
C ASP A 267 -11.75 0.00 12.18
N VAL A 268 -13.00 -0.24 12.54
CA VAL A 268 -13.84 -1.24 11.90
C VAL A 268 -14.21 -0.83 10.47
N GLY A 269 -13.92 -1.71 9.52
CA GLY A 269 -14.32 -1.53 8.12
C GLY A 269 -15.48 -2.42 7.70
N MET A 270 -15.67 -3.54 8.39
CA MET A 270 -16.78 -4.48 8.23
C MET A 270 -17.29 -4.90 9.61
N LEU A 271 -18.59 -5.03 9.75
CA LEU A 271 -19.23 -5.44 11.00
C LEU A 271 -20.16 -6.62 10.71
N LEU A 272 -19.89 -7.79 11.30
CA LEU A 272 -20.76 -8.97 11.21
C LEU A 272 -21.39 -9.26 12.57
N LEU A 273 -22.68 -9.26 12.64
CA LEU A 273 -23.47 -9.28 13.85
C LEU A 273 -24.33 -10.53 13.97
N GLY A 274 -24.36 -11.10 15.14
CA GLY A 274 -25.35 -12.10 15.54
C GLY A 274 -26.76 -11.50 15.67
N PRO A 275 -27.81 -12.35 15.83
CA PRO A 275 -29.21 -11.94 15.75
C PRO A 275 -29.67 -10.99 16.87
N ASP A 276 -29.00 -11.02 18.02
CA ASP A 276 -29.41 -10.28 19.22
C ASP A 276 -28.49 -9.07 19.52
N VAL A 277 -27.77 -8.58 18.51
CA VAL A 277 -26.81 -7.47 18.68
C VAL A 277 -27.41 -6.16 18.19
N ASP A 278 -27.49 -5.17 19.07
CA ASP A 278 -27.88 -3.80 18.74
C ASP A 278 -26.67 -2.94 18.45
N VAL A 279 -26.81 -2.00 17.52
CA VAL A 279 -25.82 -0.96 17.22
C VAL A 279 -26.47 0.40 17.31
N SER A 280 -26.00 1.22 18.25
CA SER A 280 -26.56 2.55 18.46
C SER A 280 -26.23 3.51 17.32
N ASP A 281 -27.06 4.52 17.15
CA ASP A 281 -26.84 5.61 16.19
C ASP A 281 -25.52 6.33 16.43
N GLU A 282 -25.11 6.47 17.69
CA GLU A 282 -23.84 7.09 18.06
C GLU A 282 -22.64 6.24 17.61
N GLN A 283 -22.70 4.92 17.79
CA GLN A 283 -21.68 4.00 17.32
C GLN A 283 -21.55 4.05 15.79
N LEU A 284 -22.67 4.05 15.06
CA LEU A 284 -22.67 4.19 13.61
C LEU A 284 -22.07 5.52 13.15
N ASN A 285 -22.42 6.63 13.82
CA ASN A 285 -21.92 7.95 13.49
C ASN A 285 -20.42 8.08 13.69
N ARG A 286 -19.83 7.38 14.65
CA ARG A 286 -18.38 7.34 14.91
C ARG A 286 -17.61 6.37 14.02
N ALA A 287 -18.30 5.47 13.30
CA ALA A 287 -17.66 4.43 12.49
C ALA A 287 -17.38 4.90 11.05
N ASP A 288 -16.47 5.86 10.88
CA ASP A 288 -16.19 6.49 9.57
C ASP A 288 -15.58 5.54 8.54
N LYS A 289 -14.83 4.53 8.99
CA LYS A 289 -14.22 3.53 8.11
C LYS A 289 -15.20 2.40 7.71
N LEU A 290 -16.35 2.30 8.37
CA LEU A 290 -17.32 1.23 8.14
C LEU A 290 -17.91 1.31 6.73
N LYS A 291 -17.90 0.20 6.02
CA LYS A 291 -18.33 0.08 4.63
C LYS A 291 -19.54 -0.85 4.48
N THR A 292 -19.59 -1.89 5.29
CA THR A 292 -20.68 -2.87 5.22
C THR A 292 -20.98 -3.50 6.58
N ILE A 293 -22.23 -3.81 6.78
CA ILE A 293 -22.74 -4.55 7.93
C ILE A 293 -23.44 -5.80 7.42
N GLY A 294 -23.10 -6.96 8.00
CA GLY A 294 -23.82 -8.20 7.88
C GLY A 294 -24.55 -8.49 9.18
N PHE A 295 -25.82 -8.84 9.12
CA PHE A 295 -26.66 -9.18 10.26
C PHE A 295 -27.27 -10.57 10.08
N LEU A 296 -26.98 -11.48 11.00
CA LEU A 296 -27.48 -12.85 10.96
C LEU A 296 -28.88 -12.93 11.57
N GLY A 297 -29.84 -12.28 10.92
CA GLY A 297 -31.22 -12.16 11.35
C GLY A 297 -31.93 -11.04 10.58
N ASP A 298 -33.09 -10.59 11.06
CA ASP A 298 -33.77 -9.42 10.52
C ASP A 298 -33.27 -8.15 11.24
N ILE A 299 -32.60 -7.29 10.50
CA ILE A 299 -31.93 -6.10 11.05
C ILE A 299 -32.89 -5.04 11.63
N ARG A 300 -34.20 -5.15 11.38
CA ARG A 300 -35.19 -4.14 11.81
C ARG A 300 -35.23 -4.02 13.32
N GLY A 301 -35.08 -2.80 13.83
CA GLY A 301 -35.07 -2.52 15.24
C GLY A 301 -33.67 -2.58 15.90
N HIS A 302 -32.68 -3.16 15.22
CA HIS A 302 -31.33 -3.32 15.76
C HIS A 302 -30.34 -2.28 15.24
N ILE A 303 -30.59 -1.72 14.06
CA ILE A 303 -29.68 -0.76 13.41
C ILE A 303 -30.48 0.28 12.62
N SER A 304 -30.05 1.55 12.70
CA SER A 304 -30.63 2.65 11.92
C SER A 304 -30.26 2.54 10.43
N LYS A 305 -31.25 2.21 9.60
CA LYS A 305 -31.10 2.18 8.14
C LYS A 305 -30.78 3.57 7.56
N ASN A 306 -31.36 4.62 8.14
CA ASN A 306 -31.16 5.99 7.65
C ASN A 306 -29.70 6.42 7.80
N ILE A 307 -29.08 6.20 8.95
CA ILE A 307 -27.68 6.50 9.19
C ILE A 307 -26.79 5.66 8.26
N CYS A 308 -27.13 4.38 8.04
CA CYS A 308 -26.39 3.55 7.08
C CYS A 308 -26.44 4.15 5.66
N ASN A 309 -27.58 4.67 5.23
CA ASN A 309 -27.73 5.33 3.94
C ASN A 309 -26.91 6.63 3.87
N GLU A 310 -27.04 7.49 4.87
CA GLU A 310 -26.32 8.77 4.95
C GLU A 310 -24.79 8.59 4.96
N LYS A 311 -24.29 7.50 5.55
CA LYS A 311 -22.84 7.18 5.61
C LYS A 311 -22.39 6.25 4.48
N GLY A 312 -23.27 5.86 3.56
CA GLY A 312 -22.94 4.94 2.46
C GLY A 312 -22.47 3.57 2.96
N ILE A 313 -23.11 3.04 4.00
CA ILE A 313 -22.85 1.72 4.56
C ILE A 313 -23.85 0.73 3.94
N VAL A 314 -23.35 -0.30 3.26
CA VAL A 314 -24.16 -1.35 2.66
C VAL A 314 -24.51 -2.41 3.70
N VAL A 315 -25.78 -2.75 3.79
CA VAL A 315 -26.32 -3.69 4.78
C VAL A 315 -26.83 -4.96 4.11
N PHE A 316 -26.39 -6.11 4.63
CA PHE A 316 -26.90 -7.43 4.26
C PHE A 316 -27.53 -8.10 5.47
N ASP A 317 -28.75 -8.62 5.33
CA ASP A 317 -29.48 -9.30 6.41
C ASP A 317 -30.25 -10.52 5.91
N ASP A 318 -30.70 -11.35 6.83
CA ASP A 318 -31.65 -12.41 6.56
C ASP A 318 -33.07 -11.82 6.53
N LYS A 319 -33.61 -11.69 5.34
CA LYS A 319 -35.01 -11.21 5.19
C LYS A 319 -35.97 -12.17 5.90
N LYS A 320 -36.94 -11.60 6.64
CA LYS A 320 -37.98 -12.33 7.36
C LYS A 320 -38.50 -13.50 6.54
N GLY A 321 -38.39 -14.72 7.05
CA GLY A 321 -38.92 -15.95 6.45
C GLY A 321 -37.99 -16.73 5.51
N LYS A 322 -36.77 -16.26 5.23
CA LYS A 322 -35.74 -17.01 4.50
C LYS A 322 -34.59 -17.33 5.39
N LYS A 323 -34.61 -18.50 6.02
CA LYS A 323 -33.43 -19.02 6.73
C LYS A 323 -32.36 -19.32 5.67
N ARG A 324 -31.36 -18.45 5.53
CA ARG A 324 -30.23 -18.63 4.65
C ARG A 324 -29.13 -19.41 5.40
N ASN A 325 -28.27 -20.08 4.64
CA ASN A 325 -27.13 -20.71 5.29
C ASN A 325 -26.20 -19.62 5.87
N SER A 326 -25.48 -19.95 6.93
CA SER A 326 -24.56 -19.05 7.65
C SER A 326 -23.40 -18.49 6.79
N GLU A 327 -23.24 -18.98 5.57
CA GLU A 327 -22.24 -18.52 4.61
C GLU A 327 -22.70 -17.34 3.76
N PHE A 328 -24.03 -17.16 3.60
CA PHE A 328 -24.58 -16.22 2.64
C PHE A 328 -24.19 -14.77 2.94
N ILE A 329 -24.42 -14.31 4.16
CA ILE A 329 -24.11 -12.91 4.56
C ILE A 329 -22.61 -12.60 4.48
N PRO A 330 -21.69 -13.43 5.03
CA PRO A 330 -20.26 -13.22 4.88
C PRO A 330 -19.81 -13.14 3.42
N ARG A 331 -20.37 -13.99 2.53
CA ARG A 331 -20.04 -13.95 1.10
C ARG A 331 -20.50 -12.65 0.43
N ARG A 332 -21.73 -12.18 0.70
CA ARG A 332 -22.21 -10.89 0.17
C ARG A 332 -21.38 -9.71 0.66
N MET A 333 -20.99 -9.70 1.94
CA MET A 333 -20.07 -8.69 2.46
C MET A 333 -18.71 -8.71 1.73
N ALA A 334 -18.15 -9.90 1.52
CA ALA A 334 -16.90 -10.07 0.80
C ALA A 334 -17.03 -9.62 -0.66
N ASP A 335 -18.09 -10.00 -1.36
CA ASP A 335 -18.36 -9.59 -2.75
C ASP A 335 -18.48 -8.07 -2.88
N PHE A 336 -19.17 -7.41 -1.95
CA PHE A 336 -19.25 -5.95 -1.93
C PHE A 336 -17.86 -5.30 -1.71
N ILE A 337 -17.10 -5.82 -0.77
CA ILE A 337 -15.76 -5.25 -0.51
C ILE A 337 -14.82 -5.47 -1.69
N ASN A 338 -14.88 -6.63 -2.33
CA ASN A 338 -13.93 -7.04 -3.36
C ASN A 338 -14.31 -6.58 -4.77
N ASN A 339 -15.59 -6.53 -5.06
CA ASN A 339 -16.10 -6.29 -6.41
C ASN A 339 -17.09 -5.13 -6.48
N GLY A 340 -17.64 -4.68 -5.35
CA GLY A 340 -18.65 -3.63 -5.30
C GLY A 340 -20.09 -4.14 -5.47
N ASP A 341 -20.31 -5.45 -5.45
CA ASP A 341 -21.64 -6.04 -5.61
C ASP A 341 -22.58 -5.66 -4.46
N THR A 342 -23.75 -5.19 -4.78
CA THR A 342 -24.81 -4.85 -3.81
C THR A 342 -26.04 -5.72 -3.92
N ASP A 343 -25.90 -6.85 -4.63
CA ASP A 343 -27.00 -7.81 -4.81
C ASP A 343 -27.54 -8.30 -3.48
N GLN A 344 -28.85 -8.28 -3.35
CA GLN A 344 -29.62 -8.65 -2.15
C GLN A 344 -29.29 -7.83 -0.89
N SER A 345 -28.67 -6.66 -1.05
CA SER A 345 -28.54 -5.72 0.07
C SER A 345 -29.88 -5.20 0.56
N ARG A 346 -29.96 -4.82 1.83
CA ARG A 346 -31.17 -4.29 2.45
C ARG A 346 -31.48 -2.87 2.01
N ASN A 347 -30.47 -2.07 1.78
CA ASN A 347 -30.61 -0.61 1.63
C ASN A 347 -30.06 -0.04 0.31
N PHE A 348 -29.27 -0.79 -0.46
CA PHE A 348 -28.76 -0.36 -1.75
C PHE A 348 -29.54 -0.97 -2.92
N PRO A 349 -29.41 -0.42 -4.15
CA PRO A 349 -29.93 -1.07 -5.34
C PRO A 349 -29.26 -2.44 -5.57
N ASN A 350 -29.97 -3.38 -6.16
CA ASN A 350 -29.40 -4.68 -6.50
C ASN A 350 -28.51 -4.54 -7.73
N LEU A 351 -27.21 -4.73 -7.56
CA LEU A 351 -26.23 -4.68 -8.64
C LEU A 351 -25.27 -5.85 -8.52
N ILE A 352 -25.17 -6.64 -9.58
CA ILE A 352 -24.18 -7.69 -9.79
C ILE A 352 -23.23 -7.19 -10.87
N LEU A 353 -21.97 -7.14 -10.55
CA LEU A 353 -20.93 -6.63 -11.44
C LEU A 353 -20.09 -7.77 -12.01
N PRO A 354 -19.61 -7.67 -13.24
CA PRO A 354 -18.58 -8.59 -13.73
C PRO A 354 -17.36 -8.55 -12.83
N LYS A 355 -16.65 -9.67 -12.73
CA LYS A 355 -15.40 -9.69 -11.94
C LYS A 355 -14.44 -8.65 -12.48
N LEU A 356 -13.87 -7.86 -11.58
CA LEU A 356 -12.86 -6.87 -11.93
C LEU A 356 -11.63 -7.57 -12.49
N SER A 357 -11.22 -7.21 -13.70
CA SER A 357 -10.05 -7.77 -14.37
C SER A 357 -9.37 -6.67 -15.18
N LYS A 358 -8.08 -6.45 -14.93
CA LYS A 358 -7.24 -5.50 -15.67
C LYS A 358 -7.80 -4.05 -15.71
N ALA A 359 -8.53 -3.64 -14.66
CA ALA A 359 -9.13 -2.33 -14.56
C ALA A 359 -9.16 -1.84 -13.11
N HIS A 360 -9.25 -0.53 -12.94
CA HIS A 360 -9.56 0.10 -11.65
C HIS A 360 -11.06 0.36 -11.61
N ARG A 361 -11.71 -0.05 -10.54
CA ARG A 361 -13.15 0.17 -10.33
C ARG A 361 -13.37 1.28 -9.32
N LEU A 362 -14.06 2.29 -9.74
CA LEU A 362 -14.42 3.46 -8.94
C LEU A 362 -15.88 3.33 -8.50
N LEU A 363 -16.11 3.27 -7.20
CA LEU A 363 -17.44 3.16 -6.61
C LEU A 363 -17.84 4.54 -6.05
N HIS A 364 -18.90 5.11 -6.61
CA HIS A 364 -19.42 6.42 -6.21
C HIS A 364 -20.83 6.26 -5.65
N ILE A 365 -20.97 6.39 -4.36
CA ILE A 365 -22.25 6.43 -3.65
C ILE A 365 -22.65 7.90 -3.52
N HIS A 366 -23.82 8.25 -4.00
CA HIS A 366 -24.28 9.64 -4.02
C HIS A 366 -25.77 9.75 -3.72
N LYS A 367 -26.24 10.95 -3.40
CA LYS A 367 -27.69 11.21 -3.37
C LYS A 367 -28.27 11.09 -4.78
N ASN A 368 -29.42 10.45 -4.90
CA ASN A 368 -30.10 10.25 -6.17
C ASN A 368 -30.79 11.55 -6.61
N VAL A 369 -29.99 12.48 -7.12
CA VAL A 369 -30.45 13.78 -7.63
C VAL A 369 -29.93 14.00 -9.05
N PRO A 370 -30.63 14.80 -9.89
CA PRO A 370 -30.19 15.11 -11.25
C PRO A 370 -28.80 15.77 -11.27
N GLY A 371 -28.03 15.48 -12.32
CA GLY A 371 -26.76 16.15 -12.60
C GLY A 371 -25.51 15.49 -12.03
N VAL A 372 -25.59 14.56 -11.06
CA VAL A 372 -24.40 13.90 -10.48
C VAL A 372 -23.64 13.09 -11.53
N MET A 373 -24.32 12.31 -12.37
CA MET A 373 -23.67 11.53 -13.42
C MET A 373 -23.02 12.43 -14.50
N ALA A 374 -23.62 13.58 -14.79
CA ALA A 374 -23.03 14.55 -15.71
C ALA A 374 -21.70 15.09 -15.15
N GLN A 375 -21.65 15.45 -13.86
CA GLN A 375 -20.42 15.90 -13.20
C GLN A 375 -19.34 14.81 -13.21
N ILE A 376 -19.70 13.55 -12.89
CA ILE A 376 -18.77 12.41 -12.93
C ILE A 376 -18.18 12.25 -14.34
N ASN A 377 -19.01 12.25 -15.37
CA ASN A 377 -18.57 12.03 -16.74
C ASN A 377 -17.78 13.23 -17.30
N ASN A 378 -18.13 14.45 -16.93
CA ASN A 378 -17.35 15.64 -17.30
C ASN A 378 -15.93 15.58 -16.72
N ILE A 379 -15.78 15.18 -15.45
CA ILE A 379 -14.47 15.02 -14.83
C ILE A 379 -13.62 13.96 -15.57
N TYR A 380 -14.21 12.85 -16.00
CA TYR A 380 -13.48 11.87 -16.82
C TYR A 380 -13.07 12.44 -18.17
N ALA A 381 -13.97 13.16 -18.84
CA ALA A 381 -13.70 13.78 -20.13
C ALA A 381 -12.61 14.85 -20.05
N GLU A 382 -12.66 15.75 -19.07
CA GLU A 382 -11.68 16.81 -18.83
C GLU A 382 -10.28 16.26 -18.52
N ASN A 383 -10.20 15.06 -17.90
CA ASN A 383 -8.94 14.38 -17.62
C ASN A 383 -8.54 13.38 -18.72
N ASN A 384 -9.19 13.38 -19.90
CA ASN A 384 -8.95 12.47 -21.01
C ASN A 384 -9.02 10.97 -20.63
N ILE A 385 -9.89 10.61 -19.68
CA ILE A 385 -10.07 9.25 -19.20
C ILE A 385 -11.15 8.54 -20.02
N ASN A 386 -10.79 7.42 -20.65
CA ASN A 386 -11.73 6.57 -21.33
C ASN A 386 -12.37 5.55 -20.36
N ILE A 387 -13.71 5.49 -20.37
CA ILE A 387 -14.48 4.57 -19.54
C ILE A 387 -14.58 3.22 -20.25
N VAL A 388 -14.21 2.14 -19.56
CA VAL A 388 -14.35 0.76 -20.07
C VAL A 388 -15.76 0.24 -19.85
N ALA A 389 -16.29 0.45 -18.65
CA ALA A 389 -17.66 0.10 -18.29
C ALA A 389 -18.19 1.08 -17.24
N GLN A 390 -19.47 1.37 -17.30
CA GLN A 390 -20.14 2.19 -16.31
C GLN A 390 -21.50 1.63 -15.99
N PHE A 391 -21.82 1.52 -14.70
CA PHE A 391 -23.07 1.01 -14.17
C PHE A 391 -23.67 2.07 -13.25
N LEU A 392 -24.95 2.36 -13.43
CA LEU A 392 -25.71 3.22 -12.52
C LEU A 392 -26.97 2.50 -12.10
N MET A 393 -27.17 2.38 -10.81
CA MET A 393 -28.41 1.88 -10.22
C MET A 393 -28.85 2.82 -9.10
N THR A 394 -30.16 2.98 -8.95
CA THR A 394 -30.74 3.85 -7.92
C THR A 394 -31.74 3.09 -7.07
N ARG A 395 -31.86 3.48 -5.81
CA ARG A 395 -32.89 2.97 -4.89
C ARG A 395 -33.26 4.03 -3.87
N GLY A 396 -34.46 4.61 -3.99
CA GLY A 396 -34.87 5.74 -3.17
C GLY A 396 -33.94 6.91 -3.33
N GLU A 397 -33.36 7.36 -2.23
CA GLU A 397 -32.44 8.51 -2.20
C GLU A 397 -30.99 8.15 -2.54
N ILE A 398 -30.66 6.88 -2.74
CA ILE A 398 -29.31 6.41 -3.02
C ILE A 398 -29.11 6.19 -4.52
N GLY A 399 -28.10 6.85 -5.07
CA GLY A 399 -27.47 6.54 -6.35
C GLY A 399 -26.17 5.78 -6.14
N TYR A 400 -25.95 4.74 -6.93
CA TYR A 400 -24.74 3.94 -6.91
C TYR A 400 -24.17 3.85 -8.32
N ALA A 401 -23.11 4.62 -8.58
CA ALA A 401 -22.41 4.62 -9.84
C ALA A 401 -21.11 3.84 -9.69
N VAL A 402 -20.85 2.93 -10.63
CA VAL A 402 -19.61 2.14 -10.69
C VAL A 402 -18.99 2.36 -12.05
N THR A 403 -17.74 2.76 -12.08
CA THR A 403 -17.00 3.03 -13.32
C THR A 403 -15.70 2.22 -13.35
N ASP A 404 -15.50 1.46 -14.41
CA ASP A 404 -14.29 0.68 -14.64
C ASP A 404 -13.39 1.44 -15.63
N LEU A 405 -12.13 1.66 -15.23
CA LEU A 405 -11.09 2.35 -16.00
C LEU A 405 -9.91 1.42 -16.20
N ASN A 406 -9.36 1.34 -17.40
CA ASN A 406 -8.17 0.52 -17.70
C ASN A 406 -6.90 1.37 -17.86
N VAL A 407 -6.94 2.60 -17.42
CA VAL A 407 -5.85 3.57 -17.50
C VAL A 407 -5.35 3.94 -16.10
N GLU A 408 -4.11 4.37 -16.04
CA GLU A 408 -3.56 5.04 -14.87
C GLU A 408 -4.27 6.39 -14.69
N TYR A 409 -4.49 6.78 -13.45
CA TYR A 409 -5.12 8.05 -13.12
C TYR A 409 -4.31 8.79 -12.06
N GLU A 410 -4.32 10.11 -12.16
CA GLU A 410 -3.64 10.97 -11.23
C GLU A 410 -4.43 11.15 -9.92
N LYS A 411 -3.73 11.50 -8.84
CA LYS A 411 -4.37 11.79 -7.55
C LYS A 411 -5.41 12.91 -7.63
N ASP A 412 -5.24 13.83 -8.58
CA ASP A 412 -6.14 14.96 -8.74
C ASP A 412 -7.49 14.56 -9.33
N LEU A 413 -7.55 13.58 -10.23
CA LEU A 413 -8.81 12.97 -10.66
C LEU A 413 -9.63 12.48 -9.45
N ILE A 414 -8.96 11.74 -8.56
CA ILE A 414 -9.63 11.20 -7.35
C ILE A 414 -10.10 12.31 -6.42
N LYS A 415 -9.34 13.40 -6.28
CA LYS A 415 -9.78 14.56 -5.49
C LYS A 415 -11.00 15.25 -6.09
N GLN A 416 -11.02 15.41 -7.42
CA GLN A 416 -12.16 16.01 -8.14
C GLN A 416 -13.42 15.16 -7.96
N LEU A 417 -13.33 13.84 -8.18
CA LEU A 417 -14.46 12.91 -8.01
C LEU A 417 -15.02 12.91 -6.57
N LYS A 418 -14.13 12.98 -5.57
CA LYS A 418 -14.56 13.05 -4.15
C LYS A 418 -15.24 14.36 -3.77
N LYS A 419 -14.98 15.45 -4.51
CA LYS A 419 -15.55 16.77 -4.26
C LYS A 419 -16.87 17.01 -4.96
N ILE A 420 -17.36 16.08 -5.78
CA ILE A 420 -18.66 16.21 -6.45
C ILE A 420 -19.74 16.40 -5.38
N ASP A 421 -20.58 17.41 -5.59
CA ASP A 421 -21.72 17.68 -4.72
C ASP A 421 -22.65 16.44 -4.63
N ASN A 422 -23.22 16.25 -3.44
CA ASN A 422 -24.05 15.09 -3.15
C ASN A 422 -23.33 13.74 -3.11
N THR A 423 -22.01 13.72 -3.14
CA THR A 423 -21.23 12.51 -2.84
C THR A 423 -21.44 12.10 -1.39
N ILE A 424 -21.86 10.85 -1.17
CA ILE A 424 -21.96 10.24 0.16
C ILE A 424 -20.67 9.52 0.50
N LYS A 425 -20.19 8.68 -0.42
CA LYS A 425 -18.95 7.92 -0.23
C LYS A 425 -18.30 7.55 -1.57
N PHE A 426 -16.99 7.60 -1.59
CA PHE A 426 -16.20 7.22 -2.76
C PHE A 426 -15.18 6.15 -2.38
N ARG A 427 -15.06 5.10 -3.23
CA ARG A 427 -14.10 4.02 -3.03
C ARG A 427 -13.43 3.65 -4.36
N ILE A 428 -12.21 3.12 -4.25
CA ILE A 428 -11.47 2.57 -5.38
C ILE A 428 -11.20 1.09 -5.08
N LEU A 429 -11.44 0.24 -6.07
CA LEU A 429 -11.05 -1.16 -6.07
C LEU A 429 -9.98 -1.38 -7.14
N TYR A 430 -8.99 -2.19 -6.83
CA TYR A 430 -7.84 -2.47 -7.66
C TYR A 430 -7.79 -3.95 -8.05
#